data_ad093b2458dd48e4f232524927becd73
#
_entry.id   ad093b2458dd48e4f232524927becd73
#
_cell.length_a   1.000
_cell.length_b   1.000
_cell.length_c   1.000
_cell.angle_alpha   90.00
_cell.angle_beta   90.00
_cell.angle_gamma   90.00
#
_symmetry.space_group_name_H-M   'P 1'
#
loop_
_entity.id
_entity.type
_entity.pdbx_description
1 polymer ?
#
loop_
_entity_poly.entity_id
_entity_poly.type
_entity_poly.pdbx_seq_one_letter_code
_entity_poly.pdbx_strand_id
1 'polypeptide(L)'
;TKVVNRGCADKLFINTAGIGIIPPNIDISPRNIQPGDVVIINGEIGNHGTAILIARGELALETDIESDCQPLHELVAEIIKICPQIHAMRDATRGGLATVLNEFALTSNLGIRIHENAIPIKEEVNGVCEILGLEPLYLANEGKLVIVAPPEKADLILATMKNHPTGKQASIIGEIIPHPPGIVLLKTAFGAERIIDMLVGDQLPRIC
;
A
#
# COMPACT_ATOMS: atom_id res chain seq x y z
N THR A 1 12.98 -6.86 15.13
CA THR A 1 14.41 -7.05 15.42
C THR A 1 15.19 -7.13 14.12
N LYS A 2 16.24 -6.33 13.98
CA LYS A 2 17.15 -6.36 12.83
C LYS A 2 18.48 -6.94 13.26
N VAL A 3 18.93 -7.98 12.60
CA VAL A 3 20.25 -8.58 12.82
C VAL A 3 21.17 -8.13 11.70
N VAL A 4 22.35 -7.62 12.06
CA VAL A 4 23.37 -7.17 11.12
C VAL A 4 24.69 -7.88 11.41
N ASN A 5 25.58 -7.93 10.44
CA ASN A 5 26.91 -8.49 10.62
C ASN A 5 27.72 -7.66 11.64
N ARG A 6 28.67 -8.31 12.30
CA ARG A 6 29.57 -7.63 13.23
C ARG A 6 30.31 -6.49 12.51
N GLY A 7 30.26 -5.27 13.08
CA GLY A 7 30.86 -4.07 12.50
C GLY A 7 29.95 -3.30 11.55
N CYS A 8 28.73 -3.80 11.24
CA CYS A 8 27.75 -3.08 10.42
C CYS A 8 26.75 -2.26 11.24
N ALA A 9 26.81 -2.30 12.56
CA ALA A 9 26.00 -1.51 13.48
C ALA A 9 26.78 -0.28 13.97
N ASP A 10 27.09 0.61 13.06
CA ASP A 10 27.93 1.80 13.31
C ASP A 10 27.10 3.08 13.58
N LYS A 11 25.78 2.98 13.54
CA LYS A 11 24.84 4.09 13.73
C LYS A 11 23.77 3.74 14.77
N LEU A 12 22.86 4.66 15.00
CA LEU A 12 21.73 4.47 15.92
C LEU A 12 20.71 3.49 15.33
N PHE A 13 20.41 2.42 16.09
CA PHE A 13 19.31 1.49 15.80
C PHE A 13 18.22 1.69 16.87
N ILE A 14 17.01 1.97 16.41
CA ILE A 14 15.84 2.12 17.26
C ILE A 14 14.93 0.93 17.04
N ASN A 15 14.59 0.21 18.10
CA ASN A 15 13.60 -0.87 18.06
C ASN A 15 12.43 -0.52 18.97
N THR A 16 11.22 -0.61 18.44
CA THR A 16 9.98 -0.35 19.18
C THR A 16 9.13 -1.62 19.23
N ALA A 17 8.43 -1.81 20.34
CA ALA A 17 7.46 -2.87 20.52
C ALA A 17 6.18 -2.28 21.14
N GLY A 18 5.01 -2.78 20.71
CA GLY A 18 3.73 -2.33 21.20
C GLY A 18 2.79 -3.51 21.50
N ILE A 19 1.90 -3.34 22.45
CA ILE A 19 0.82 -4.27 22.75
C ILE A 19 -0.50 -3.50 22.62
N GLY A 20 -1.47 -4.09 21.90
CA GLY A 20 -2.79 -3.54 21.71
C GLY A 20 -3.88 -4.52 22.13
N ILE A 21 -5.06 -3.99 22.44
CA ILE A 21 -6.28 -4.77 22.71
C ILE A 21 -7.21 -4.61 21.52
N ILE A 22 -7.60 -5.73 20.90
CA ILE A 22 -8.61 -5.74 19.84
C ILE A 22 -9.99 -5.75 20.49
N PRO A 23 -10.85 -4.74 20.20
CA PRO A 23 -12.23 -4.75 20.71
C PRO A 23 -12.99 -5.99 20.20
N PRO A 24 -13.91 -6.56 21.01
CA PRO A 24 -14.58 -7.83 20.67
C PRO A 24 -15.47 -7.77 19.40
N ASN A 25 -15.84 -6.58 18.97
CA ASN A 25 -16.65 -6.35 17.75
C ASN A 25 -15.82 -6.03 16.51
N ILE A 26 -14.50 -6.11 16.59
CA ILE A 26 -13.57 -5.87 15.47
C ILE A 26 -12.90 -7.18 15.09
N ASP A 27 -13.10 -7.58 13.84
CA ASP A 27 -12.44 -8.75 13.24
C ASP A 27 -11.96 -8.38 11.83
N ILE A 28 -10.77 -7.76 11.77
CA ILE A 28 -10.15 -7.33 10.51
C ILE A 28 -9.10 -8.37 10.13
N SER A 29 -9.38 -9.14 9.08
CA SER A 29 -8.51 -10.21 8.60
C SER A 29 -8.68 -10.40 7.09
N PRO A 30 -7.60 -10.66 6.32
CA PRO A 30 -7.73 -11.00 4.90
C PRO A 30 -8.63 -12.22 4.63
N ARG A 31 -8.90 -13.04 5.63
CA ARG A 31 -9.83 -14.18 5.53
C ARG A 31 -11.31 -13.76 5.43
N ASN A 32 -11.61 -12.52 5.83
CA ASN A 32 -12.97 -11.97 5.79
C ASN A 32 -13.29 -11.31 4.44
N ILE A 33 -12.32 -11.20 3.54
CA ILE A 33 -12.49 -10.62 2.21
C ILE A 33 -13.52 -11.44 1.41
N GLN A 34 -14.43 -10.74 0.74
CA GLN A 34 -15.53 -11.32 -0.04
C GLN A 34 -15.52 -10.83 -1.49
N PRO A 35 -16.03 -11.64 -2.44
CA PRO A 35 -16.22 -11.17 -3.81
C PRO A 35 -17.15 -9.94 -3.84
N GLY A 36 -16.76 -8.93 -4.61
CA GLY A 36 -17.48 -7.65 -4.71
C GLY A 36 -17.00 -6.58 -3.74
N ASP A 37 -16.15 -6.91 -2.77
CA ASP A 37 -15.49 -5.91 -1.94
C ASP A 37 -14.67 -4.94 -2.79
N VAL A 38 -14.50 -3.73 -2.28
CA VAL A 38 -13.66 -2.70 -2.91
C VAL A 38 -12.32 -2.57 -2.23
N VAL A 39 -11.31 -2.20 -3.01
CA VAL A 39 -9.96 -1.90 -2.53
C VAL A 39 -9.76 -0.39 -2.52
N ILE A 40 -9.42 0.16 -1.37
CA ILE A 40 -9.24 1.60 -1.14
C ILE A 40 -7.83 1.86 -0.62
N ILE A 41 -7.19 2.92 -1.11
CA ILE A 41 -5.90 3.42 -0.60
C ILE A 41 -6.04 4.86 -0.12
N ASN A 42 -5.29 5.26 0.91
CA ASN A 42 -5.40 6.61 1.48
C ASN A 42 -4.64 7.70 0.70
N GLY A 43 -3.89 7.36 -0.35
CA GLY A 43 -3.18 8.39 -1.14
C GLY A 43 -2.15 7.85 -2.12
N GLU A 44 -1.31 8.76 -2.59
CA GLU A 44 -0.30 8.50 -3.62
C GLU A 44 0.76 7.49 -3.17
N ILE A 45 1.13 6.55 -4.06
CA ILE A 45 2.14 5.53 -3.79
C ILE A 45 3.51 5.86 -4.37
N GLY A 46 4.54 5.21 -3.81
CA GLY A 46 5.92 5.26 -4.29
C GLY A 46 6.74 6.46 -3.81
N ASN A 47 6.14 7.41 -3.11
CA ASN A 47 6.83 8.63 -2.66
C ASN A 47 8.03 8.32 -1.75
N HIS A 48 7.87 7.43 -0.75
CA HIS A 48 8.98 7.06 0.13
C HIS A 48 10.13 6.40 -0.62
N GLY A 49 9.81 5.35 -1.40
CA GLY A 49 10.84 4.64 -2.18
C GLY A 49 11.62 5.57 -3.09
N THR A 50 10.93 6.46 -3.80
CA THR A 50 11.56 7.47 -4.67
C THR A 50 12.41 8.47 -3.89
N ALA A 51 11.89 9.02 -2.79
CA ALA A 51 12.64 9.97 -1.95
C ALA A 51 13.95 9.37 -1.42
N ILE A 52 13.93 8.09 -0.99
CA ILE A 52 15.12 7.40 -0.51
C ILE A 52 16.13 7.12 -1.64
N LEU A 53 15.66 6.74 -2.83
CA LEU A 53 16.54 6.56 -4.00
C LEU A 53 17.32 7.83 -4.32
N ILE A 54 16.63 8.95 -4.35
CA ILE A 54 17.25 10.25 -4.63
C ILE A 54 18.20 10.66 -3.51
N ALA A 55 17.79 10.52 -2.25
CA ALA A 55 18.60 10.87 -1.09
C ALA A 55 19.91 10.06 -0.99
N ARG A 56 19.97 8.87 -1.59
CA ARG A 56 21.21 8.07 -1.68
C ARG A 56 22.23 8.62 -2.66
N GLY A 57 21.83 9.57 -3.52
CA GLY A 57 22.75 10.24 -4.43
C GLY A 57 23.29 9.36 -5.56
N GLU A 58 22.70 8.19 -5.80
CA GLU A 58 23.11 7.30 -6.90
C GLU A 58 22.66 7.84 -8.26
N LEU A 59 21.76 8.82 -8.26
CA LEU A 59 21.18 9.45 -9.44
C LEU A 59 21.35 10.96 -9.33
N ALA A 60 21.85 11.59 -10.39
CA ALA A 60 21.88 13.05 -10.53
C ALA A 60 20.47 13.58 -10.92
N LEU A 61 19.45 13.24 -10.12
CA LEU A 61 18.09 13.71 -10.29
C LEU A 61 17.77 14.75 -9.21
N GLU A 62 17.28 15.90 -9.64
CA GLU A 62 16.74 16.94 -8.74
C GLU A 62 15.23 16.84 -8.75
N THR A 63 14.63 16.65 -7.58
CA THR A 63 13.17 16.65 -7.39
C THR A 63 12.85 17.00 -5.95
N ASP A 64 11.70 17.64 -5.77
CA ASP A 64 11.16 18.05 -4.46
C ASP A 64 10.34 16.93 -3.78
N ILE A 65 10.51 15.67 -4.22
CA ILE A 65 9.73 14.56 -3.68
C ILE A 65 10.15 14.26 -2.24
N GLU A 66 9.19 14.32 -1.33
CA GLU A 66 9.37 13.99 0.08
C GLU A 66 8.81 12.61 0.40
N SER A 67 9.40 11.98 1.43
CA SER A 67 8.86 10.73 2.00
C SER A 67 7.45 10.95 2.52
N ASP A 68 6.58 9.97 2.30
CA ASP A 68 5.22 9.93 2.83
C ASP A 68 5.13 9.42 4.28
N CYS A 69 6.25 9.37 5.00
CA CYS A 69 6.32 8.91 6.38
C CYS A 69 5.39 9.73 7.29
N GLN A 70 4.34 9.09 7.80
CA GLN A 70 3.35 9.74 8.65
C GLN A 70 2.59 8.72 9.52
N PRO A 71 2.13 9.12 10.73
CA PRO A 71 1.33 8.27 11.58
C PRO A 71 -0.10 8.12 11.00
N LEU A 72 -0.62 6.89 11.00
CA LEU A 72 -1.95 6.57 10.46
C LEU A 72 -2.99 6.24 11.54
N HIS A 73 -2.62 6.26 12.82
CA HIS A 73 -3.47 5.78 13.91
C HIS A 73 -4.78 6.55 14.06
N GLU A 74 -4.78 7.87 13.82
CA GLU A 74 -6.00 8.70 13.89
C GLU A 74 -6.94 8.36 12.73
N LEU A 75 -6.42 8.29 11.50
CA LEU A 75 -7.19 7.87 10.33
C LEU A 75 -7.81 6.48 10.53
N VAL A 76 -7.01 5.51 11.00
CA VAL A 76 -7.49 4.14 11.29
C VAL A 76 -8.59 4.15 12.34
N ALA A 77 -8.43 4.93 13.42
CA ALA A 77 -9.45 5.02 14.46
C ALA A 77 -10.77 5.62 13.96
N GLU A 78 -10.71 6.67 13.12
CA GLU A 78 -11.89 7.26 12.49
C GLU A 78 -12.60 6.26 11.57
N ILE A 79 -11.84 5.55 10.73
CA ILE A 79 -12.40 4.57 9.80
C ILE A 79 -13.07 3.40 10.56
N ILE A 80 -12.41 2.83 11.57
CA ILE A 80 -12.98 1.74 12.36
C ILE A 80 -14.25 2.19 13.09
N LYS A 81 -14.29 3.43 13.58
CA LYS A 81 -15.46 4.00 14.25
C LYS A 81 -16.68 4.07 13.32
N ILE A 82 -16.51 4.42 12.06
CA ILE A 82 -17.62 4.56 11.10
C ILE A 82 -17.97 3.26 10.39
N CYS A 83 -17.00 2.35 10.26
CA CYS A 83 -17.14 1.07 9.58
C CYS A 83 -16.35 -0.03 10.31
N PRO A 84 -16.87 -0.58 11.42
CA PRO A 84 -16.23 -1.70 12.10
C PRO A 84 -16.24 -3.01 11.29
N GLN A 85 -16.98 -3.06 10.17
CA GLN A 85 -17.10 -4.21 9.27
C GLN A 85 -16.08 -4.17 8.12
N ILE A 86 -14.94 -3.51 8.28
CA ILE A 86 -13.84 -3.62 7.32
C ILE A 86 -13.35 -5.06 7.30
N HIS A 87 -13.15 -5.61 6.11
CA HIS A 87 -12.72 -7.00 5.95
C HIS A 87 -11.21 -7.15 6.11
N ALA A 88 -10.40 -6.27 5.48
CA ALA A 88 -8.95 -6.30 5.63
C ALA A 88 -8.36 -4.88 5.64
N MET A 89 -7.21 -4.75 6.30
CA MET A 89 -6.48 -3.50 6.40
C MET A 89 -4.98 -3.81 6.58
N ARG A 90 -4.12 -3.10 5.86
CA ARG A 90 -2.68 -3.24 5.97
C ARG A 90 -1.93 -2.02 5.44
N ASP A 91 -0.77 -1.73 6.04
CA ASP A 91 0.20 -0.77 5.51
C ASP A 91 0.93 -1.32 4.28
N ALA A 92 1.21 -0.43 3.31
CA ALA A 92 1.88 -0.79 2.05
C ALA A 92 3.38 -0.47 2.10
N THR A 93 4.10 -0.96 3.11
CA THR A 93 5.52 -0.74 3.31
C THR A 93 6.38 -1.52 2.31
N ARG A 94 7.11 -2.52 2.73
CA ARG A 94 8.01 -3.31 1.87
C ARG A 94 7.27 -4.03 0.75
N GLY A 95 7.82 -3.92 -0.47
CA GLY A 95 7.22 -4.49 -1.67
C GLY A 95 5.94 -3.78 -2.11
N GLY A 96 5.64 -2.64 -1.48
CA GLY A 96 4.61 -1.69 -1.88
C GLY A 96 3.18 -2.24 -1.92
N LEU A 97 2.37 -1.61 -2.72
CA LEU A 97 0.97 -2.00 -2.95
C LEU A 97 0.87 -3.42 -3.53
N ALA A 98 1.77 -3.78 -4.45
CA ALA A 98 1.76 -5.08 -5.11
C ALA A 98 1.85 -6.24 -4.11
N THR A 99 2.75 -6.16 -3.13
CA THR A 99 2.91 -7.21 -2.11
C THR A 99 1.66 -7.35 -1.24
N VAL A 100 1.09 -6.23 -0.77
CA VAL A 100 -0.13 -6.27 0.07
C VAL A 100 -1.29 -6.91 -0.67
N LEU A 101 -1.51 -6.54 -1.93
CA LEU A 101 -2.61 -7.10 -2.72
C LEU A 101 -2.41 -8.60 -2.99
N ASN A 102 -1.19 -9.04 -3.29
CA ASN A 102 -0.90 -10.47 -3.47
C ASN A 102 -1.13 -11.27 -2.18
N GLU A 103 -0.71 -10.74 -1.02
CA GLU A 103 -0.98 -11.39 0.26
C GLU A 103 -2.47 -11.48 0.57
N PHE A 104 -3.25 -10.45 0.23
CA PHE A 104 -4.70 -10.46 0.36
C PHE A 104 -5.32 -11.51 -0.57
N ALA A 105 -4.94 -11.53 -1.85
CA ALA A 105 -5.44 -12.49 -2.84
C ALA A 105 -5.15 -13.94 -2.44
N LEU A 106 -3.90 -14.23 -2.02
CA LEU A 106 -3.48 -15.56 -1.59
C LEU A 106 -4.20 -16.01 -0.31
N THR A 107 -4.35 -15.10 0.68
CA THR A 107 -4.96 -15.46 1.97
C THR A 107 -6.47 -15.66 1.86
N SER A 108 -7.15 -14.85 1.05
CA SER A 108 -8.59 -14.97 0.80
C SER A 108 -8.95 -16.06 -0.22
N ASN A 109 -7.96 -16.50 -1.01
CA ASN A 109 -8.17 -17.38 -2.17
C ASN A 109 -9.14 -16.78 -3.21
N LEU A 110 -9.08 -15.45 -3.37
CA LEU A 110 -9.87 -14.66 -4.33
C LEU A 110 -8.94 -13.90 -5.28
N GLY A 111 -9.48 -13.44 -6.41
CA GLY A 111 -8.76 -12.54 -7.30
C GLY A 111 -8.92 -11.08 -6.85
N ILE A 112 -7.99 -10.24 -7.23
CA ILE A 112 -8.08 -8.79 -7.05
C ILE A 112 -7.87 -8.14 -8.41
N ARG A 113 -8.77 -7.24 -8.82
CA ARG A 113 -8.60 -6.40 -10.00
C ARG A 113 -8.40 -4.97 -9.58
N ILE A 114 -7.28 -4.37 -9.96
CA ILE A 114 -7.01 -2.94 -9.77
C ILE A 114 -7.00 -2.21 -11.11
N HIS A 115 -7.29 -0.92 -11.09
CA HIS A 115 -7.37 -0.07 -12.27
C HIS A 115 -6.23 0.95 -12.27
N GLU A 116 -5.37 0.91 -13.28
CA GLU A 116 -4.19 1.77 -13.40
C GLU A 116 -4.52 3.25 -13.20
N ASN A 117 -5.56 3.74 -13.88
CA ASN A 117 -5.99 5.14 -13.82
C ASN A 117 -6.57 5.57 -12.45
N ALA A 118 -6.89 4.61 -11.59
CA ALA A 118 -7.45 4.89 -10.26
C ALA A 118 -6.38 4.94 -9.17
N ILE A 119 -5.17 4.47 -9.45
CA ILE A 119 -4.07 4.45 -8.50
C ILE A 119 -3.40 5.83 -8.50
N PRO A 120 -3.42 6.57 -7.37
CA PRO A 120 -2.77 7.87 -7.33
C PRO A 120 -1.25 7.70 -7.28
N ILE A 121 -0.56 8.28 -8.27
CA ILE A 121 0.90 8.27 -8.40
C ILE A 121 1.31 9.66 -8.89
N LYS A 122 2.32 10.27 -8.26
CA LYS A 122 2.89 11.53 -8.71
C LYS A 122 3.64 11.38 -10.03
N GLU A 123 3.63 12.42 -10.85
CA GLU A 123 4.38 12.44 -12.11
C GLU A 123 5.89 12.25 -11.87
N GLU A 124 6.43 12.81 -10.80
CA GLU A 124 7.83 12.67 -10.40
C GLU A 124 8.18 11.22 -10.06
N VAL A 125 7.27 10.48 -9.39
CA VAL A 125 7.44 9.04 -9.11
C VAL A 125 7.47 8.25 -10.41
N ASN A 126 6.52 8.51 -11.31
CA ASN A 126 6.47 7.85 -12.62
C ASN A 126 7.75 8.13 -13.41
N GLY A 127 8.19 9.39 -13.46
CA GLY A 127 9.41 9.77 -14.20
C GLY A 127 10.66 9.07 -13.68
N VAL A 128 10.83 9.00 -12.35
CA VAL A 128 11.97 8.27 -11.74
C VAL A 128 11.88 6.77 -12.05
N CYS A 129 10.68 6.19 -11.95
CA CYS A 129 10.48 4.78 -12.27
C CYS A 129 10.79 4.46 -13.73
N GLU A 130 10.36 5.29 -14.67
CA GLU A 130 10.66 5.13 -16.10
C GLU A 130 12.17 5.17 -16.39
N ILE A 131 12.89 6.13 -15.79
CA ILE A 131 14.35 6.25 -15.96
C ILE A 131 15.07 5.00 -15.43
N LEU A 132 14.61 4.44 -14.31
CA LEU A 132 15.27 3.33 -13.62
C LEU A 132 14.75 1.95 -14.04
N GLY A 133 13.70 1.87 -14.85
CA GLY A 133 13.03 0.60 -15.16
C GLY A 133 12.34 -0.03 -13.97
N LEU A 134 11.82 0.79 -13.04
CA LEU A 134 11.11 0.35 -11.86
C LEU A 134 9.59 0.44 -12.07
N GLU A 135 8.85 -0.28 -11.25
CA GLU A 135 7.39 -0.25 -11.23
C GLU A 135 6.91 0.39 -9.92
N PRO A 136 6.14 1.51 -9.96
CA PRO A 136 5.67 2.21 -8.76
C PRO A 136 4.91 1.33 -7.75
N LEU A 137 4.21 0.29 -8.24
CA LEU A 137 3.44 -0.63 -7.40
C LEU A 137 4.28 -1.39 -6.36
N TYR A 138 5.57 -1.56 -6.63
CA TYR A 138 6.50 -2.29 -5.74
C TYR A 138 7.32 -1.36 -4.84
N LEU A 139 7.26 -0.05 -5.06
CA LEU A 139 7.99 0.90 -4.23
C LEU A 139 7.43 0.94 -2.80
N ALA A 140 8.32 0.99 -1.83
CA ALA A 140 7.95 1.08 -0.43
C ALA A 140 7.24 2.40 -0.10
N ASN A 141 6.28 2.34 0.81
CA ASN A 141 5.57 3.49 1.38
C ASN A 141 5.68 3.43 2.91
N GLU A 142 5.65 4.56 3.59
CA GLU A 142 5.75 4.64 5.05
C GLU A 142 4.53 5.33 5.70
N GLY A 143 3.55 5.72 4.87
CA GLY A 143 2.32 6.37 5.31
C GLY A 143 1.11 5.97 4.47
N LYS A 144 1.10 4.75 3.91
CA LYS A 144 -0.02 4.27 3.10
C LYS A 144 -0.71 3.08 3.73
N LEU A 145 -2.04 3.13 3.64
CA LEU A 145 -2.98 2.15 4.17
C LEU A 145 -3.86 1.63 3.05
N VAL A 146 -3.87 0.32 2.88
CA VAL A 146 -4.77 -0.39 1.96
C VAL A 146 -5.91 -0.99 2.76
N ILE A 147 -7.14 -0.73 2.35
CA ILE A 147 -8.36 -1.26 2.98
C ILE A 147 -9.15 -2.06 1.97
N VAL A 148 -9.72 -3.17 2.41
CA VAL A 148 -10.74 -3.93 1.70
C VAL A 148 -12.02 -3.89 2.53
N ALA A 149 -13.11 -3.43 1.90
CA ALA A 149 -14.36 -3.19 2.59
C ALA A 149 -15.57 -3.51 1.70
N PRO A 150 -16.77 -3.76 2.29
CA PRO A 150 -18.00 -3.93 1.55
C PRO A 150 -18.31 -2.73 0.66
N PRO A 151 -18.80 -2.94 -0.58
CA PRO A 151 -19.03 -1.86 -1.55
C PRO A 151 -20.01 -0.79 -1.05
N GLU A 152 -21.00 -1.16 -0.24
CA GLU A 152 -21.97 -0.21 0.34
C GLU A 152 -21.35 0.73 1.39
N LYS A 153 -20.13 0.45 1.85
CA LYS A 153 -19.37 1.31 2.76
C LYS A 153 -18.26 2.13 2.07
N ALA A 154 -18.02 1.86 0.79
CA ALA A 154 -16.92 2.46 0.04
C ALA A 154 -16.93 3.98 0.06
N ASP A 155 -18.05 4.60 -0.28
CA ASP A 155 -18.18 6.05 -0.35
C ASP A 155 -18.00 6.71 1.02
N LEU A 156 -18.52 6.08 2.08
CA LEU A 156 -18.39 6.58 3.45
C LEU A 156 -16.92 6.54 3.90
N ILE A 157 -16.22 5.43 3.65
CA ILE A 157 -14.81 5.28 3.98
C ILE A 157 -13.98 6.28 3.16
N LEU A 158 -14.22 6.39 1.86
CA LEU A 158 -13.50 7.30 0.98
C LEU A 158 -13.69 8.77 1.41
N ALA A 159 -14.92 9.17 1.73
CA ALA A 159 -15.21 10.51 2.22
C ALA A 159 -14.51 10.80 3.55
N THR A 160 -14.50 9.85 4.48
CA THR A 160 -13.80 9.97 5.76
C THR A 160 -12.30 10.12 5.53
N MET A 161 -11.71 9.30 4.68
CA MET A 161 -10.30 9.44 4.31
C MET A 161 -10.00 10.81 3.73
N LYS A 162 -10.75 11.29 2.75
CA LYS A 162 -10.52 12.57 2.07
C LYS A 162 -10.65 13.79 2.99
N ASN A 163 -11.44 13.68 4.05
CA ASN A 163 -11.55 14.72 5.07
C ASN A 163 -10.39 14.73 6.07
N HIS A 164 -9.64 13.62 6.16
CA HIS A 164 -8.48 13.52 7.03
C HIS A 164 -7.21 14.04 6.33
N PRO A 165 -6.29 14.73 7.03
CA PRO A 165 -5.04 15.25 6.44
C PRO A 165 -4.21 14.21 5.69
N THR A 166 -4.15 12.97 6.19
CA THR A 166 -3.36 11.87 5.63
C THR A 166 -4.08 11.06 4.55
N GLY A 167 -5.29 11.49 4.15
CA GLY A 167 -6.12 10.77 3.19
C GLY A 167 -6.67 11.61 2.05
N LYS A 168 -6.19 12.84 1.85
CA LYS A 168 -6.72 13.79 0.84
C LYS A 168 -6.74 13.22 -0.58
N GLN A 169 -5.77 12.39 -0.93
CA GLN A 169 -5.65 11.73 -2.22
C GLN A 169 -6.14 10.28 -2.20
N ALA A 170 -7.02 9.93 -1.24
CA ALA A 170 -7.60 8.61 -1.17
C ALA A 170 -8.39 8.27 -2.43
N SER A 171 -8.30 7.00 -2.84
CA SER A 171 -8.96 6.50 -4.05
C SER A 171 -9.43 5.06 -3.87
N ILE A 172 -10.55 4.73 -4.50
CA ILE A 172 -10.96 3.34 -4.74
C ILE A 172 -10.18 2.88 -5.96
N ILE A 173 -9.28 1.92 -5.76
CA ILE A 173 -8.35 1.49 -6.80
C ILE A 173 -8.74 0.18 -7.48
N GLY A 174 -9.74 -0.54 -6.95
CA GLY A 174 -10.14 -1.82 -7.52
C GLY A 174 -11.20 -2.56 -6.71
N GLU A 175 -11.36 -3.82 -7.05
CA GLU A 175 -12.39 -4.70 -6.53
C GLU A 175 -11.89 -6.13 -6.33
N ILE A 176 -12.56 -6.88 -5.46
CA ILE A 176 -12.33 -8.31 -5.24
C ILE A 176 -13.21 -9.11 -6.20
N ILE A 177 -12.60 -10.00 -6.96
CA ILE A 177 -13.25 -10.85 -7.95
C ILE A 177 -13.13 -12.33 -7.58
N PRO A 178 -14.12 -13.19 -7.92
CA PRO A 178 -14.04 -14.61 -7.58
C PRO A 178 -12.96 -15.35 -8.35
N HIS A 179 -12.59 -14.91 -9.55
CA HIS A 179 -11.62 -15.57 -10.43
C HIS A 179 -10.72 -14.55 -11.16
N PRO A 180 -9.45 -14.91 -11.42
CA PRO A 180 -8.75 -16.09 -10.96
C PRO A 180 -8.34 -15.99 -9.48
N PRO A 181 -8.49 -17.06 -8.67
CA PRO A 181 -8.14 -17.02 -7.25
C PRO A 181 -6.63 -16.87 -7.02
N GLY A 182 -6.26 -16.09 -6.00
CA GLY A 182 -4.86 -15.87 -5.62
C GLY A 182 -4.06 -14.98 -6.59
N ILE A 183 -4.74 -14.33 -7.55
CA ILE A 183 -4.08 -13.53 -8.60
C ILE A 183 -4.51 -12.07 -8.48
N VAL A 184 -3.54 -11.18 -8.65
CA VAL A 184 -3.79 -9.74 -8.78
C VAL A 184 -3.68 -9.34 -10.25
N LEU A 185 -4.73 -8.71 -10.77
CA LEU A 185 -4.81 -8.20 -12.13
C LEU A 185 -4.78 -6.67 -12.12
N LEU A 186 -3.92 -6.08 -12.93
CA LEU A 186 -3.95 -4.65 -13.25
C LEU A 186 -4.65 -4.46 -14.60
N LYS A 187 -5.77 -3.78 -14.59
CA LYS A 187 -6.41 -3.29 -15.82
C LYS A 187 -5.75 -1.99 -16.23
N THR A 188 -5.05 -2.02 -17.37
CA THR A 188 -4.31 -0.87 -17.90
C THR A 188 -5.25 0.20 -18.46
N ALA A 189 -4.73 1.42 -18.65
CA ALA A 189 -5.45 2.54 -19.26
C ALA A 189 -5.98 2.20 -20.68
N PHE A 190 -5.33 1.27 -21.39
CA PHE A 190 -5.73 0.80 -22.71
C PHE A 190 -6.68 -0.38 -22.70
N GLY A 191 -7.13 -0.84 -21.52
CA GLY A 191 -8.10 -1.91 -21.34
C GLY A 191 -7.52 -3.33 -21.33
N ALA A 192 -6.21 -3.52 -21.48
CA ALA A 192 -5.55 -4.80 -21.29
C ALA A 192 -5.46 -5.15 -19.80
N GLU A 193 -5.39 -6.45 -19.48
CA GLU A 193 -5.10 -6.91 -18.12
C GLU A 193 -3.71 -7.56 -18.07
N ARG A 194 -2.95 -7.24 -17.04
CA ARG A 194 -1.67 -7.90 -16.74
C ARG A 194 -1.65 -8.39 -15.29
N ILE A 195 -0.94 -9.47 -15.05
CA ILE A 195 -0.74 -10.00 -13.71
C ILE A 195 0.27 -9.12 -12.98
N ILE A 196 -0.01 -8.82 -11.71
CA ILE A 196 0.92 -8.23 -10.75
C ILE A 196 1.37 -9.36 -9.84
N ASP A 197 2.60 -9.82 -10.02
CA ASP A 197 3.18 -10.89 -9.22
C ASP A 197 3.68 -10.39 -7.86
N MET A 198 3.88 -11.34 -6.94
CA MET A 198 4.62 -11.07 -5.71
C MET A 198 6.04 -10.60 -6.05
N LEU A 199 6.55 -9.61 -5.32
CA LEU A 199 7.92 -9.15 -5.50
C LEU A 199 8.91 -10.32 -5.31
N VAL A 200 9.67 -10.62 -6.35
CA VAL A 200 10.75 -11.60 -6.33
C VAL A 200 12.08 -10.87 -6.35
N GLY A 201 12.84 -11.00 -5.28
CA GLY A 201 14.09 -10.27 -5.09
C GLY A 201 13.90 -8.85 -4.52
N ASP A 202 14.99 -8.14 -4.32
CA ASP A 202 14.96 -6.72 -3.91
C ASP A 202 15.08 -5.86 -5.17
N GLN A 203 14.03 -5.16 -5.58
CA GLN A 203 14.10 -4.16 -6.68
C GLN A 203 15.03 -2.98 -6.30
N LEU A 204 15.16 -2.75 -5.00
CA LEU A 204 15.99 -1.71 -4.43
C LEU A 204 16.85 -2.28 -3.32
N PRO A 205 18.07 -1.73 -3.09
CA PRO A 205 18.79 -2.02 -1.87
C PRO A 205 17.88 -1.75 -0.68
N ARG A 206 17.96 -2.59 0.35
CA ARG A 206 17.08 -2.51 1.54
C ARG A 206 16.97 -1.08 2.05
N ILE A 207 15.76 -0.53 2.00
CA ILE A 207 15.45 0.87 2.32
C ILE A 207 15.17 1.04 3.82
N CYS A 208 14.78 -0.04 4.50
CA CYS A 208 14.47 -0.05 5.93
C CYS A 208 15.06 -1.28 6.63
#